data_f4d87af8d74a1ed1a2313bb82721c698
#
_entry.id   f4d87af8d74a1ed1a2313bb82721c698
#
_cell.length_a   1.000
_cell.length_b   1.000
_cell.length_c   1.000
_cell.angle_alpha   90.00
_cell.angle_beta   90.00
_cell.angle_gamma   90.00
#
_symmetry.space_group_name_H-M   'P 1'
#
loop_
_entity.id
_entity.type
_entity.pdbx_description
1 polymer ?
#
loop_
_entity_poly.entity_id
_entity_poly.type
_entity_poly.pdbx_seq_one_letter_code
_entity_poly.pdbx_strand_id
1 'polypeptide(L)'
;MNKLKGLIAAPHTPFDSNNQVNYAVIDQIAALLIEQGVTGAYVCGTTGEGIHCSVEERKAIAERWVKAADGKLDIVLHTGALSIVDTLELTRHAETLDILATSAIGPCFFKPSSVADLVNYCAQIAEAAPSKGFYYYHSGMSGVNLDLEQFLIQGEQSIPNLSGAKFNNVDLYEYQRALRVANGKFDIPFGVDEFLPAGLAVGAIGAVGSTYNYAAPLYLKIIEAFNQGKHSEVQALMDKVIALIRVLVEYGGVAAGKAAMQLHGIDAGDPRLPIRALTAQQKADVVAKMRDADFLNL
;
A
#
# COMPACT_ATOMS: atom_id res chain seq x y z
N MET A 1 -10.91 8.06 15.75
CA MET A 1 -10.35 7.03 14.86
C MET A 1 -8.83 7.17 14.87
N ASN A 2 -8.07 6.09 15.05
CA ASN A 2 -6.61 6.18 14.98
C ASN A 2 -6.19 6.40 13.53
N LYS A 3 -5.34 7.40 13.30
CA LYS A 3 -4.77 7.67 11.98
C LYS A 3 -3.52 6.81 11.76
N LEU A 4 -3.33 6.32 10.55
CA LEU A 4 -2.10 5.65 10.13
C LEU A 4 -0.93 6.65 10.19
N LYS A 5 0.13 6.29 10.88
CA LYS A 5 1.31 7.15 11.06
C LYS A 5 2.58 6.39 10.70
N GLY A 6 3.59 7.10 10.22
CA GLY A 6 4.83 6.47 9.83
C GLY A 6 4.74 5.72 8.51
N LEU A 7 5.48 4.64 8.36
CA LEU A 7 5.53 3.85 7.14
C LEU A 7 4.60 2.65 7.23
N ILE A 8 3.74 2.50 6.24
CA ILE A 8 2.86 1.36 6.03
C ILE A 8 3.34 0.65 4.76
N ALA A 9 3.85 -0.57 4.87
CA ALA A 9 4.27 -1.32 3.70
C ALA A 9 3.04 -1.81 2.92
N ALA A 10 3.13 -1.77 1.58
CA ALA A 10 2.23 -2.53 0.72
C ALA A 10 2.93 -3.86 0.38
N PRO A 11 2.72 -4.96 1.15
CA PRO A 11 3.54 -6.15 1.06
C PRO A 11 3.26 -6.94 -0.21
N HIS A 12 4.32 -7.62 -0.70
CA HIS A 12 4.18 -8.61 -1.76
C HIS A 12 3.44 -9.85 -1.25
N THR A 13 2.63 -10.47 -2.09
CA THR A 13 2.13 -11.82 -1.85
C THR A 13 3.16 -12.81 -2.37
N PRO A 14 3.79 -13.63 -1.51
CA PRO A 14 4.78 -14.60 -1.96
C PRO A 14 4.10 -15.82 -2.59
N PHE A 15 4.66 -16.29 -3.71
CA PHE A 15 4.22 -17.50 -4.39
C PHE A 15 5.36 -18.52 -4.46
N ASP A 16 5.01 -19.80 -4.41
CA ASP A 16 5.95 -20.89 -4.61
C ASP A 16 6.16 -21.23 -6.11
N SER A 17 7.02 -22.21 -6.39
CA SER A 17 7.29 -22.69 -7.76
C SER A 17 6.09 -23.31 -8.47
N ASN A 18 5.02 -23.65 -7.74
CA ASN A 18 3.77 -24.17 -8.28
C ASN A 18 2.71 -23.06 -8.41
N ASN A 19 3.12 -21.80 -8.25
CA ASN A 19 2.24 -20.63 -8.29
C ASN A 19 1.16 -20.63 -7.18
N GLN A 20 1.42 -21.31 -6.05
CA GLN A 20 0.56 -21.29 -4.88
C GLN A 20 1.07 -20.26 -3.87
N VAL A 21 0.17 -19.70 -3.06
CA VAL A 21 0.55 -18.74 -2.02
C VAL A 21 1.45 -19.41 -0.98
N ASN A 22 2.65 -18.85 -0.75
CA ASN A 22 3.59 -19.34 0.25
C ASN A 22 3.39 -18.62 1.58
N TYR A 23 2.49 -19.13 2.40
CA TYR A 23 2.12 -18.51 3.67
C TYR A 23 3.27 -18.42 4.68
N ALA A 24 4.25 -19.33 4.63
CA ALA A 24 5.42 -19.28 5.52
C ALA A 24 6.32 -18.06 5.26
N VAL A 25 6.38 -17.59 4.01
CA VAL A 25 7.13 -16.39 3.65
C VAL A 25 6.42 -15.12 4.10
N ILE A 26 5.09 -15.13 4.25
CA ILE A 26 4.35 -14.00 4.86
C ILE A 26 4.89 -13.70 6.26
N ASP A 27 5.17 -14.73 7.06
CA ASP A 27 5.72 -14.55 8.42
C ASP A 27 7.10 -13.88 8.39
N GLN A 28 7.94 -14.27 7.42
CA GLN A 28 9.27 -13.68 7.25
C GLN A 28 9.17 -12.20 6.86
N ILE A 29 8.26 -11.88 5.95
CA ILE A 29 8.00 -10.48 5.53
C ILE A 29 7.49 -9.67 6.73
N ALA A 30 6.51 -10.18 7.47
CA ALA A 30 5.97 -9.49 8.63
C ALA A 30 7.04 -9.24 9.71
N ALA A 31 7.88 -10.24 10.00
CA ALA A 31 8.99 -10.10 10.93
C ALA A 31 9.99 -9.03 10.49
N LEU A 32 10.37 -9.00 9.20
CA LEU A 32 11.25 -7.98 8.64
C LEU A 32 10.66 -6.58 8.78
N LEU A 33 9.37 -6.40 8.45
CA LEU A 33 8.71 -5.10 8.56
C LEU A 33 8.69 -4.58 9.99
N ILE A 34 8.39 -5.45 10.96
CA ILE A 34 8.42 -5.13 12.39
C ILE A 34 9.84 -4.73 12.84
N GLU A 35 10.85 -5.51 12.46
CA GLU A 35 12.25 -5.24 12.77
C GLU A 35 12.72 -3.89 12.21
N GLN A 36 12.28 -3.55 11.00
CA GLN A 36 12.63 -2.30 10.32
C GLN A 36 11.83 -1.08 10.80
N GLY A 37 10.92 -1.23 11.77
CA GLY A 37 10.16 -0.12 12.33
C GLY A 37 9.00 0.35 11.44
N VAL A 38 8.52 -0.48 10.53
CA VAL A 38 7.28 -0.25 9.79
C VAL A 38 6.10 -0.38 10.75
N THR A 39 5.13 0.51 10.64
CA THR A 39 4.01 0.60 11.59
C THR A 39 2.75 -0.13 11.13
N GLY A 40 2.66 -0.47 9.85
CA GLY A 40 1.47 -1.17 9.34
C GLY A 40 1.70 -1.87 8.00
N ALA A 41 0.73 -2.66 7.58
CA ALA A 41 0.73 -3.38 6.31
C ALA A 41 -0.60 -3.19 5.55
N TYR A 42 -0.50 -2.74 4.29
CA TYR A 42 -1.62 -2.59 3.36
C TYR A 42 -1.72 -3.82 2.48
N VAL A 43 -2.41 -4.84 2.98
CA VAL A 43 -2.42 -6.22 2.47
C VAL A 43 -3.35 -6.37 1.27
N CYS A 44 -3.00 -7.25 0.32
CA CYS A 44 -3.74 -7.54 -0.91
C CYS A 44 -4.01 -6.32 -1.80
N GLY A 45 -3.19 -5.26 -1.70
CA GLY A 45 -3.21 -4.14 -2.63
C GLY A 45 -2.59 -4.49 -3.98
N THR A 46 -2.23 -3.46 -4.76
CA THR A 46 -1.58 -3.62 -6.08
C THR A 46 -0.26 -4.38 -5.99
N THR A 47 0.61 -3.99 -5.07
CA THR A 47 1.91 -4.67 -4.84
C THR A 47 1.73 -6.12 -4.39
N GLY A 48 0.68 -6.39 -3.62
CA GLY A 48 0.32 -7.74 -3.16
C GLY A 48 -0.45 -8.56 -4.19
N GLU A 49 -0.60 -8.07 -5.43
CA GLU A 49 -1.27 -8.77 -6.52
C GLU A 49 -2.69 -9.26 -6.15
N GLY A 50 -3.39 -8.51 -5.28
CA GLY A 50 -4.65 -8.96 -4.70
C GLY A 50 -5.73 -9.33 -5.74
N ILE A 51 -5.75 -8.65 -6.90
CA ILE A 51 -6.69 -8.99 -7.99
C ILE A 51 -6.29 -10.25 -8.78
N HIS A 52 -5.07 -10.77 -8.60
CA HIS A 52 -4.59 -12.01 -9.20
C HIS A 52 -4.73 -13.21 -8.25
N CYS A 53 -5.23 -12.97 -7.04
CA CYS A 53 -5.53 -14.01 -6.06
C CYS A 53 -7.03 -14.29 -6.05
N SER A 54 -7.40 -15.56 -5.85
CA SER A 54 -8.81 -15.94 -5.67
C SER A 54 -9.37 -15.36 -4.35
N VAL A 55 -10.68 -15.36 -4.20
CA VAL A 55 -11.32 -14.95 -2.96
C VAL A 55 -10.82 -15.78 -1.77
N GLU A 56 -10.69 -17.10 -1.95
CA GLU A 56 -10.22 -18.01 -0.89
C GLU A 56 -8.76 -17.76 -0.53
N GLU A 57 -7.88 -17.52 -1.53
CA GLU A 57 -6.49 -17.16 -1.26
C GLU A 57 -6.41 -15.84 -0.50
N ARG A 58 -7.19 -14.82 -0.88
CA ARG A 58 -7.18 -13.51 -0.21
C ARG A 58 -7.65 -13.60 1.23
N LYS A 59 -8.65 -14.43 1.54
CA LYS A 59 -9.09 -14.71 2.92
C LYS A 59 -7.95 -15.34 3.72
N ALA A 60 -7.34 -16.40 3.20
CA ALA A 60 -6.23 -17.07 3.88
C ALA A 60 -4.98 -16.18 4.04
N ILE A 61 -4.67 -15.32 3.04
CA ILE A 61 -3.62 -14.30 3.15
C ILE A 61 -3.94 -13.33 4.28
N ALA A 62 -5.17 -12.83 4.37
CA ALA A 62 -5.57 -11.90 5.41
C ALA A 62 -5.43 -12.52 6.82
N GLU A 63 -5.93 -13.73 7.02
CA GLU A 63 -5.80 -14.49 8.28
C GLU A 63 -4.32 -14.68 8.66
N ARG A 64 -3.49 -15.02 7.66
CA ARG A 64 -2.05 -15.21 7.91
C ARG A 64 -1.36 -13.91 8.29
N TRP A 65 -1.68 -12.79 7.63
CA TRP A 65 -1.13 -11.48 7.99
C TRP A 65 -1.53 -11.05 9.40
N VAL A 66 -2.79 -11.21 9.79
CA VAL A 66 -3.25 -10.91 11.16
C VAL A 66 -2.44 -11.72 12.19
N LYS A 67 -2.27 -13.02 11.93
CA LYS A 67 -1.48 -13.89 12.81
C LYS A 67 -0.01 -13.49 12.86
N ALA A 68 0.60 -13.19 11.71
CA ALA A 68 2.03 -12.84 11.61
C ALA A 68 2.33 -11.45 12.21
N ALA A 69 1.41 -10.52 12.09
CA ALA A 69 1.53 -9.18 12.67
C ALA A 69 1.48 -9.20 14.20
N ASP A 70 0.74 -10.12 14.80
CA ASP A 70 0.64 -10.31 16.26
C ASP A 70 0.38 -8.97 17.02
N GLY A 71 -0.49 -8.13 16.47
CA GLY A 71 -0.80 -6.81 17.02
C GLY A 71 0.31 -5.75 16.91
N LYS A 72 1.44 -6.05 16.26
CA LYS A 72 2.58 -5.14 16.11
C LYS A 72 2.53 -4.29 14.84
N LEU A 73 1.65 -4.63 13.90
CA LEU A 73 1.40 -3.88 12.66
C LEU A 73 -0.07 -3.56 12.54
N ASP A 74 -0.39 -2.32 12.21
CA ASP A 74 -1.74 -1.93 11.82
C ASP A 74 -2.06 -2.55 10.45
N ILE A 75 -3.04 -3.46 10.40
CA ILE A 75 -3.43 -4.12 9.16
C ILE A 75 -4.56 -3.34 8.49
N VAL A 76 -4.32 -2.89 7.26
CA VAL A 76 -5.35 -2.42 6.32
C VAL A 76 -5.51 -3.47 5.23
N LEU A 77 -6.70 -4.03 5.10
CA LEU A 77 -6.96 -5.08 4.12
C LEU A 77 -7.66 -4.50 2.89
N HIS A 78 -7.00 -4.55 1.74
CA HIS A 78 -7.64 -4.21 0.47
C HIS A 78 -8.60 -5.33 0.07
N THR A 79 -9.90 -5.04 0.02
CA THR A 79 -10.96 -6.01 -0.31
C THR A 79 -11.52 -5.83 -1.72
N GLY A 80 -11.18 -4.72 -2.40
CA GLY A 80 -11.66 -4.44 -3.75
C GLY A 80 -11.32 -5.55 -4.75
N ALA A 81 -12.30 -5.93 -5.57
CA ALA A 81 -12.22 -6.90 -6.65
C ALA A 81 -12.94 -6.35 -7.89
N LEU A 82 -12.87 -7.05 -9.03
CA LEU A 82 -13.63 -6.67 -10.22
C LEU A 82 -15.14 -6.88 -10.02
N SER A 83 -15.52 -7.92 -9.29
CA SER A 83 -16.90 -8.22 -8.90
C SER A 83 -17.23 -7.57 -7.56
N ILE A 84 -18.34 -6.82 -7.50
CA ILE A 84 -18.84 -6.27 -6.23
C ILE A 84 -19.24 -7.43 -5.27
N VAL A 85 -19.69 -8.55 -5.78
CA VAL A 85 -20.06 -9.72 -4.97
C VAL A 85 -18.84 -10.24 -4.21
N ASP A 86 -17.70 -10.41 -4.92
CA ASP A 86 -16.43 -10.84 -4.32
C ASP A 86 -15.89 -9.80 -3.34
N THR A 87 -16.01 -8.51 -3.70
CA THR A 87 -15.62 -7.40 -2.82
C THR A 87 -16.38 -7.45 -1.50
N LEU A 88 -17.70 -7.62 -1.56
CA LEU A 88 -18.54 -7.70 -0.36
C LEU A 88 -18.26 -8.97 0.46
N GLU A 89 -17.98 -10.10 -0.19
CA GLU A 89 -17.59 -11.33 0.48
C GLU A 89 -16.27 -11.17 1.24
N LEU A 90 -15.24 -10.60 0.60
CA LEU A 90 -13.96 -10.30 1.22
C LEU A 90 -14.10 -9.30 2.36
N THR A 91 -14.97 -8.31 2.21
CA THR A 91 -15.17 -7.28 3.23
C THR A 91 -15.90 -7.85 4.45
N ARG A 92 -16.91 -8.73 4.27
CA ARG A 92 -17.55 -9.43 5.38
C ARG A 92 -16.59 -10.37 6.12
N HIS A 93 -15.71 -11.05 5.39
CA HIS A 93 -14.64 -11.82 6.03
C HIS A 93 -13.70 -10.93 6.85
N ALA A 94 -13.31 -9.76 6.30
CA ALA A 94 -12.47 -8.79 6.98
C ALA A 94 -13.10 -8.27 8.29
N GLU A 95 -14.41 -8.16 8.38
CA GLU A 95 -15.13 -7.79 9.62
C GLU A 95 -14.83 -8.73 10.78
N THR A 96 -14.58 -10.02 10.50
CA THR A 96 -14.30 -11.03 11.52
C THR A 96 -12.87 -11.04 12.04
N LEU A 97 -11.97 -10.29 11.39
CA LEU A 97 -10.54 -10.27 11.68
C LEU A 97 -10.14 -9.11 12.60
N ASP A 98 -9.04 -9.27 13.31
CA ASP A 98 -8.44 -8.18 14.10
C ASP A 98 -7.57 -7.29 13.19
N ILE A 99 -8.23 -6.39 12.48
CA ILE A 99 -7.63 -5.42 11.57
C ILE A 99 -8.11 -4.01 11.87
N LEU A 100 -7.30 -3.02 11.49
CA LEU A 100 -7.63 -1.60 11.65
C LEU A 100 -8.75 -1.17 10.69
N ALA A 101 -8.62 -1.56 9.42
CA ALA A 101 -9.52 -1.06 8.37
C ALA A 101 -9.57 -1.97 7.15
N THR A 102 -10.62 -1.78 6.37
CA THR A 102 -10.75 -2.27 4.99
C THR A 102 -10.45 -1.15 4.00
N SER A 103 -10.14 -1.51 2.77
CA SER A 103 -9.94 -0.55 1.69
C SER A 103 -10.37 -1.13 0.34
N ALA A 104 -10.83 -0.26 -0.56
CA ALA A 104 -11.12 -0.64 -1.94
C ALA A 104 -10.66 0.44 -2.92
N ILE A 105 -10.05 0.01 -4.03
CA ILE A 105 -9.79 0.87 -5.19
C ILE A 105 -11.11 1.13 -5.94
N GLY A 106 -11.21 2.24 -6.65
CA GLY A 106 -12.34 2.51 -7.53
C GLY A 106 -12.50 1.43 -8.61
N PRO A 107 -13.71 1.20 -9.12
CA PRO A 107 -13.97 0.20 -10.16
C PRO A 107 -13.06 0.39 -11.39
N CYS A 108 -12.36 -0.67 -11.81
CA CYS A 108 -11.31 -0.55 -12.83
C CYS A 108 -11.83 -0.59 -14.28
N PHE A 109 -12.95 -1.28 -14.54
CA PHE A 109 -13.46 -1.49 -15.90
C PHE A 109 -14.66 -0.60 -16.19
N PHE A 110 -15.81 -0.83 -15.55
CA PHE A 110 -16.94 0.08 -15.57
C PHE A 110 -16.78 1.12 -14.47
N LYS A 111 -16.69 2.39 -14.86
CA LYS A 111 -16.33 3.48 -13.94
C LYS A 111 -17.58 4.24 -13.50
N PRO A 112 -17.60 4.75 -12.25
CA PRO A 112 -18.67 5.63 -11.81
C PRO A 112 -18.68 6.91 -12.64
N SER A 113 -19.86 7.39 -12.96
CA SER A 113 -20.06 8.60 -13.79
C SER A 113 -19.94 9.89 -12.97
N SER A 114 -20.09 9.78 -11.67
CA SER A 114 -20.09 10.91 -10.74
C SER A 114 -19.45 10.55 -9.40
N VAL A 115 -19.12 11.57 -8.61
CA VAL A 115 -18.68 11.39 -7.23
C VAL A 115 -19.75 10.68 -6.40
N ALA A 116 -21.03 11.00 -6.60
CA ALA A 116 -22.12 10.34 -5.89
C ALA A 116 -22.19 8.83 -6.18
N ASP A 117 -21.97 8.41 -7.44
CA ASP A 117 -21.91 6.99 -7.80
C ASP A 117 -20.73 6.29 -7.12
N LEU A 118 -19.56 6.94 -7.05
CA LEU A 118 -18.40 6.41 -6.33
C LEU A 118 -18.67 6.29 -4.83
N VAL A 119 -19.29 7.29 -4.22
CA VAL A 119 -19.67 7.28 -2.81
C VAL A 119 -20.65 6.13 -2.53
N ASN A 120 -21.68 5.96 -3.38
CA ASN A 120 -22.64 4.86 -3.26
C ASN A 120 -21.98 3.48 -3.36
N TYR A 121 -21.02 3.33 -4.30
CA TYR A 121 -20.23 2.10 -4.43
C TYR A 121 -19.41 1.83 -3.16
N CYS A 122 -18.69 2.83 -2.66
CA CYS A 122 -17.88 2.70 -1.46
C CYS A 122 -18.74 2.49 -0.18
N ALA A 123 -19.93 3.09 -0.11
CA ALA A 123 -20.85 2.91 1.01
C ALA A 123 -21.29 1.45 1.17
N GLN A 124 -21.64 0.79 0.06
CA GLN A 124 -22.01 -0.64 0.10
C GLN A 124 -20.85 -1.53 0.61
N ILE A 125 -19.61 -1.19 0.22
CA ILE A 125 -18.43 -1.93 0.67
C ILE A 125 -18.19 -1.69 2.16
N ALA A 126 -18.22 -0.44 2.59
CA ALA A 126 -17.98 -0.05 3.97
C ALA A 126 -19.03 -0.61 4.95
N GLU A 127 -20.29 -0.69 4.51
CA GLU A 127 -21.40 -1.30 5.27
C GLU A 127 -21.17 -2.80 5.55
N ALA A 128 -20.45 -3.50 4.70
CA ALA A 128 -20.14 -4.92 4.87
C ALA A 128 -19.14 -5.21 6.01
N ALA A 129 -18.44 -4.18 6.52
CA ALA A 129 -17.53 -4.25 7.68
C ALA A 129 -17.70 -3.01 8.57
N PRO A 130 -18.85 -2.84 9.25
CA PRO A 130 -19.19 -1.61 9.94
C PRO A 130 -18.33 -1.31 11.18
N SER A 131 -17.72 -2.33 11.80
CA SER A 131 -16.83 -2.15 12.95
C SER A 131 -15.41 -1.73 12.56
N LYS A 132 -15.05 -1.87 11.29
CA LYS A 132 -13.73 -1.53 10.75
C LYS A 132 -13.75 -0.15 10.09
N GLY A 133 -12.62 0.57 10.13
CA GLY A 133 -12.47 1.76 9.29
C GLY A 133 -12.53 1.42 7.80
N PHE A 134 -12.97 2.36 6.96
CA PHE A 134 -12.93 2.21 5.51
C PHE A 134 -12.04 3.28 4.88
N TYR A 135 -11.12 2.86 4.00
CA TYR A 135 -10.29 3.75 3.19
C TYR A 135 -10.61 3.60 1.70
N TYR A 136 -10.99 4.68 1.05
CA TYR A 136 -11.00 4.71 -0.40
C TYR A 136 -9.56 4.70 -0.93
N TYR A 137 -9.24 3.81 -1.88
CA TYR A 137 -7.93 3.82 -2.54
C TYR A 137 -7.99 4.70 -3.78
N HIS A 138 -7.61 5.97 -3.60
CA HIS A 138 -7.55 6.96 -4.68
C HIS A 138 -6.27 6.75 -5.49
N SER A 139 -6.43 6.23 -6.71
CA SER A 139 -5.31 5.91 -7.59
C SER A 139 -5.72 6.00 -9.05
N GLY A 140 -4.90 6.66 -9.85
CA GLY A 140 -5.06 6.71 -11.31
C GLY A 140 -5.06 5.35 -12.00
N MET A 141 -4.55 4.29 -11.33
CA MET A 141 -4.56 2.92 -11.87
C MET A 141 -5.98 2.37 -12.08
N SER A 142 -6.96 2.80 -11.31
CA SER A 142 -8.37 2.45 -11.54
C SER A 142 -8.93 3.09 -12.81
N GLY A 143 -8.33 4.20 -13.24
CA GLY A 143 -8.87 5.08 -14.26
C GLY A 143 -10.11 5.87 -13.82
N VAL A 144 -10.46 5.82 -12.52
CA VAL A 144 -11.43 6.72 -11.90
C VAL A 144 -10.75 8.05 -11.63
N ASN A 145 -11.17 9.08 -12.33
CA ASN A 145 -10.59 10.42 -12.24
C ASN A 145 -11.62 11.39 -11.67
N LEU A 146 -12.01 11.15 -10.41
CA LEU A 146 -12.99 11.96 -9.68
C LEU A 146 -12.28 12.63 -8.50
N ASP A 147 -12.71 13.86 -8.20
CA ASP A 147 -12.12 14.74 -7.19
C ASP A 147 -12.23 14.12 -5.77
N LEU A 148 -11.09 13.94 -5.11
CA LEU A 148 -11.02 13.31 -3.80
C LEU A 148 -11.66 14.18 -2.71
N GLU A 149 -11.51 15.50 -2.77
CA GLU A 149 -12.14 16.41 -1.81
C GLU A 149 -13.66 16.25 -1.82
N GLN A 150 -14.25 16.22 -3.02
CA GLN A 150 -15.70 16.04 -3.17
C GLN A 150 -16.15 14.64 -2.72
N PHE A 151 -15.33 13.60 -2.96
CA PHE A 151 -15.60 12.27 -2.42
C PHE A 151 -15.65 12.27 -0.89
N LEU A 152 -14.68 12.91 -0.23
CA LEU A 152 -14.63 12.97 1.24
C LEU A 152 -15.79 13.77 1.82
N ILE A 153 -16.16 14.90 1.19
CA ILE A 153 -17.30 15.73 1.62
C ILE A 153 -18.61 14.94 1.57
N GLN A 154 -18.89 14.27 0.46
CA GLN A 154 -20.12 13.49 0.29
C GLN A 154 -20.06 12.18 1.09
N GLY A 155 -18.89 11.54 1.14
CA GLY A 155 -18.66 10.31 1.89
C GLY A 155 -18.84 10.49 3.40
N GLU A 156 -18.49 11.66 3.96
CA GLU A 156 -18.73 11.96 5.38
C GLU A 156 -20.20 11.79 5.79
N GLN A 157 -21.11 12.09 4.89
CA GLN A 157 -22.56 12.01 5.16
C GLN A 157 -23.12 10.61 4.92
N SER A 158 -22.47 9.79 4.08
CA SER A 158 -23.04 8.56 3.55
C SER A 158 -22.31 7.29 4.03
N ILE A 159 -21.08 7.42 4.54
CA ILE A 159 -20.23 6.29 4.96
C ILE A 159 -19.83 6.51 6.43
N PRO A 160 -20.56 5.94 7.39
CA PRO A 160 -20.34 6.20 8.83
C PRO A 160 -18.95 5.84 9.34
N ASN A 161 -18.34 4.79 8.77
CA ASN A 161 -17.01 4.29 9.11
C ASN A 161 -15.91 4.77 8.15
N LEU A 162 -16.15 5.81 7.34
CA LEU A 162 -15.12 6.39 6.46
C LEU A 162 -13.97 6.94 7.29
N SER A 163 -12.81 6.32 7.19
CA SER A 163 -11.57 6.74 7.83
C SER A 163 -10.81 7.76 7.01
N GLY A 164 -10.86 7.64 5.68
CA GLY A 164 -10.15 8.52 4.76
C GLY A 164 -9.88 7.88 3.41
N ALA A 165 -8.70 8.17 2.85
CA ALA A 165 -8.30 7.63 1.57
C ALA A 165 -6.78 7.38 1.51
N LYS A 166 -6.35 6.28 0.90
CA LYS A 166 -4.96 6.14 0.45
C LYS A 166 -4.78 6.98 -0.82
N PHE A 167 -3.91 7.98 -0.76
CA PHE A 167 -3.68 8.89 -1.87
C PHE A 167 -2.48 8.46 -2.71
N ASN A 168 -2.74 7.87 -3.88
CA ASN A 168 -1.70 7.41 -4.80
C ASN A 168 -1.75 8.21 -6.11
N ASN A 169 -1.46 9.51 -5.99
CA ASN A 169 -1.42 10.47 -7.08
C ASN A 169 -0.31 11.51 -6.80
N VAL A 170 0.15 12.20 -7.84
CA VAL A 170 1.18 13.25 -7.76
C VAL A 170 0.61 14.66 -7.64
N ASP A 171 -0.71 14.83 -7.73
CA ASP A 171 -1.36 16.13 -7.56
C ASP A 171 -1.40 16.55 -6.09
N LEU A 172 -0.34 17.22 -5.65
CA LEU A 172 -0.23 17.71 -4.28
C LEU A 172 -1.25 18.81 -3.95
N TYR A 173 -1.81 19.51 -4.94
CA TYR A 173 -2.86 20.49 -4.69
C TYR A 173 -4.16 19.78 -4.32
N GLU A 174 -4.55 18.71 -5.02
CA GLU A 174 -5.68 17.86 -4.64
C GLU A 174 -5.45 17.27 -3.24
N TYR A 175 -4.24 16.76 -2.97
CA TYR A 175 -3.89 16.21 -1.66
C TYR A 175 -4.07 17.21 -0.52
N GLN A 176 -3.60 18.46 -0.70
CA GLN A 176 -3.75 19.51 0.30
C GLN A 176 -5.22 19.89 0.55
N ARG A 177 -6.06 19.93 -0.48
CA ARG A 177 -7.50 20.18 -0.35
C ARG A 177 -8.16 19.05 0.44
N ALA A 178 -7.88 17.80 0.09
CA ALA A 178 -8.39 16.63 0.77
C ALA A 178 -8.02 16.58 2.26
N LEU A 179 -6.76 16.91 2.60
CA LEU A 179 -6.30 16.98 4.01
C LEU A 179 -7.07 17.97 4.87
N ARG A 180 -7.73 18.96 4.29
CA ARG A 180 -8.47 20.02 5.01
C ARG A 180 -9.96 19.75 5.15
N VAL A 181 -10.49 18.74 4.50
CA VAL A 181 -11.91 18.36 4.59
C VAL A 181 -12.25 18.09 6.06
N ALA A 182 -13.42 18.61 6.50
CA ALA A 182 -13.93 18.44 7.86
C ALA A 182 -12.88 18.78 8.95
N ASN A 183 -12.13 19.88 8.76
CA ASN A 183 -11.07 20.32 9.66
C ASN A 183 -9.97 19.29 9.92
N GLY A 184 -9.61 18.50 8.88
CA GLY A 184 -8.57 17.49 8.98
C GLY A 184 -9.00 16.20 9.68
N LYS A 185 -10.29 15.91 9.71
CA LYS A 185 -10.86 14.71 10.31
C LYS A 185 -10.29 13.44 9.68
N PHE A 186 -10.21 13.42 8.33
CA PHE A 186 -9.84 12.22 7.57
C PHE A 186 -8.35 11.92 7.64
N ASP A 187 -8.05 10.64 7.59
CA ASP A 187 -6.71 10.12 7.47
C ASP A 187 -6.38 9.86 5.99
N ILE A 188 -5.31 10.48 5.48
CA ILE A 188 -4.96 10.38 4.06
C ILE A 188 -3.48 10.02 3.94
N PRO A 189 -3.12 8.74 4.14
CA PRO A 189 -1.74 8.29 3.95
C PRO A 189 -1.28 8.50 2.50
N PHE A 190 -0.07 9.06 2.37
CA PHE A 190 0.53 9.38 1.07
C PHE A 190 1.08 8.13 0.40
N GLY A 191 0.79 7.92 -0.87
CA GLY A 191 1.02 6.65 -1.57
C GLY A 191 2.10 6.69 -2.66
N VAL A 192 2.96 7.70 -2.68
CA VAL A 192 4.00 7.85 -3.72
C VAL A 192 5.38 7.92 -3.06
N ASP A 193 6.06 6.78 -3.02
CA ASP A 193 7.32 6.58 -2.28
C ASP A 193 8.41 7.56 -2.75
N GLU A 194 8.55 7.72 -4.05
CA GLU A 194 9.53 8.59 -4.70
C GLU A 194 9.29 10.08 -4.47
N PHE A 195 8.14 10.45 -3.93
CA PHE A 195 7.73 11.83 -3.60
C PHE A 195 7.51 12.05 -2.11
N LEU A 196 7.93 11.13 -1.24
CA LEU A 196 7.64 11.20 0.19
C LEU A 196 7.94 12.57 0.83
N PRO A 197 9.12 13.24 0.60
CA PRO A 197 9.38 14.54 1.19
C PRO A 197 8.37 15.62 0.77
N ALA A 198 7.85 15.56 -0.46
CA ALA A 198 6.83 16.51 -0.92
C ALA A 198 5.48 16.24 -0.21
N GLY A 199 5.11 14.97 0.01
CA GLY A 199 3.95 14.59 0.82
C GLY A 199 4.07 15.11 2.26
N LEU A 200 5.24 14.94 2.89
CA LEU A 200 5.51 15.45 4.24
C LEU A 200 5.39 16.98 4.30
N ALA A 201 5.93 17.70 3.31
CA ALA A 201 5.90 19.15 3.24
C ALA A 201 4.48 19.73 3.18
N VAL A 202 3.52 18.98 2.65
CA VAL A 202 2.11 19.39 2.57
C VAL A 202 1.22 18.81 3.67
N GLY A 203 1.81 18.00 4.60
CA GLY A 203 1.14 17.56 5.82
C GLY A 203 0.84 16.07 5.94
N ALA A 204 1.46 15.21 5.13
CA ALA A 204 1.38 13.76 5.34
C ALA A 204 1.96 13.35 6.69
N ILE A 205 1.25 12.50 7.43
CA ILE A 205 1.72 11.92 8.70
C ILE A 205 1.96 10.42 8.61
N GLY A 206 1.43 9.78 7.58
CA GLY A 206 1.61 8.37 7.23
C GLY A 206 1.81 8.21 5.74
N ALA A 207 2.51 7.18 5.35
CA ALA A 207 2.76 6.85 3.95
C ALA A 207 2.60 5.35 3.67
N VAL A 208 1.98 5.00 2.54
CA VAL A 208 1.80 3.60 2.13
C VAL A 208 2.59 3.36 0.86
N GLY A 209 3.62 2.51 0.93
CA GLY A 209 4.51 2.28 -0.21
C GLY A 209 5.00 0.86 -0.39
N SER A 210 5.37 0.53 -1.62
CA SER A 210 5.92 -0.79 -1.98
C SER A 210 7.39 -0.94 -1.63
N THR A 211 8.16 0.16 -1.69
CA THR A 211 9.59 0.14 -1.40
C THR A 211 9.89 -0.04 0.08
N TYR A 212 8.90 0.22 0.96
CA TYR A 212 9.03 -0.01 2.40
C TYR A 212 9.16 -1.49 2.76
N ASN A 213 8.90 -2.41 1.83
CA ASN A 213 9.13 -3.84 2.01
C ASN A 213 10.62 -4.19 2.21
N TYR A 214 11.54 -3.39 1.67
CA TYR A 214 12.98 -3.70 1.68
C TYR A 214 13.88 -2.49 1.94
N ALA A 215 13.34 -1.28 1.96
CA ALA A 215 14.09 -0.04 2.14
C ALA A 215 13.51 0.87 3.25
N ALA A 216 12.69 0.35 4.16
CA ALA A 216 12.06 1.15 5.21
C ALA A 216 13.07 1.98 6.04
N PRO A 217 14.25 1.48 6.43
CA PRO A 217 15.23 2.28 7.18
C PRO A 217 15.68 3.55 6.44
N LEU A 218 15.80 3.50 5.09
CA LEU A 218 16.12 4.69 4.29
C LEU A 218 15.02 5.75 4.42
N TYR A 219 13.77 5.35 4.29
CA TYR A 219 12.64 6.28 4.39
C TYR A 219 12.42 6.82 5.81
N LEU A 220 12.69 6.04 6.84
CA LEU A 220 12.66 6.51 8.23
C LEU A 220 13.72 7.60 8.46
N LYS A 221 14.93 7.45 7.91
CA LYS A 221 15.96 8.51 7.96
C LYS A 221 15.54 9.75 7.18
N ILE A 222 14.89 9.59 6.03
CA ILE A 222 14.34 10.73 5.28
C ILE A 222 13.31 11.49 6.12
N ILE A 223 12.38 10.78 6.80
CA ILE A 223 11.39 11.41 7.67
C ILE A 223 12.08 12.12 8.84
N GLU A 224 13.08 11.50 9.46
CA GLU A 224 13.83 12.10 10.55
C GLU A 224 14.59 13.37 10.11
N ALA A 225 15.35 13.31 9.01
CA ALA A 225 16.06 14.46 8.46
C ALA A 225 15.11 15.58 8.05
N PHE A 226 13.96 15.24 7.46
CA PHE A 226 12.91 16.20 7.11
C PHE A 226 12.38 16.93 8.35
N ASN A 227 12.03 16.20 9.40
CA ASN A 227 11.50 16.75 10.66
C ASN A 227 12.53 17.63 11.39
N GLN A 228 13.83 17.38 11.18
CA GLN A 228 14.95 18.18 11.70
C GLN A 228 15.31 19.39 10.81
N GLY A 229 14.62 19.58 9.67
CA GLY A 229 14.92 20.66 8.71
C GLY A 229 16.23 20.49 7.94
N LYS A 230 16.80 19.29 7.91
CA LYS A 230 18.07 18.96 7.25
C LYS A 230 17.89 18.71 5.75
N HIS A 231 17.49 19.72 5.01
CA HIS A 231 17.11 19.58 3.60
C HIS A 231 18.21 18.98 2.70
N SER A 232 19.48 19.29 2.92
CA SER A 232 20.58 18.70 2.14
C SER A 232 20.74 17.20 2.42
N GLU A 233 20.50 16.75 3.65
CA GLU A 233 20.51 15.34 4.00
C GLU A 233 19.33 14.61 3.36
N VAL A 234 18.13 15.22 3.37
CA VAL A 234 16.95 14.69 2.66
C VAL A 234 17.27 14.51 1.18
N GLN A 235 17.89 15.48 0.51
CA GLN A 235 18.26 15.37 -0.90
C GLN A 235 19.23 14.21 -1.14
N ALA A 236 20.29 14.08 -0.34
CA ALA A 236 21.25 13.00 -0.48
C ALA A 236 20.63 11.60 -0.26
N LEU A 237 19.69 11.47 0.69
CA LEU A 237 18.94 10.23 0.89
C LEU A 237 17.99 9.96 -0.27
N MET A 238 17.35 10.99 -0.83
CA MET A 238 16.48 10.85 -1.99
C MET A 238 17.23 10.44 -3.27
N ASP A 239 18.52 10.77 -3.42
CA ASP A 239 19.33 10.25 -4.52
C ASP A 239 19.42 8.72 -4.48
N LYS A 240 19.50 8.11 -3.28
CA LYS A 240 19.44 6.65 -3.09
C LYS A 240 18.05 6.09 -3.45
N VAL A 241 16.97 6.79 -3.09
CA VAL A 241 15.59 6.42 -3.51
C VAL A 241 15.46 6.45 -5.02
N ILE A 242 15.97 7.50 -5.69
CA ILE A 242 15.95 7.62 -7.16
C ILE A 242 16.70 6.45 -7.80
N ALA A 243 17.87 6.08 -7.29
CA ALA A 243 18.63 4.95 -7.79
C ALA A 243 17.84 3.63 -7.66
N LEU A 244 17.21 3.39 -6.51
CA LEU A 244 16.36 2.24 -6.24
C LEU A 244 15.14 2.20 -7.19
N ILE A 245 14.41 3.31 -7.33
CA ILE A 245 13.22 3.40 -8.18
C ILE A 245 13.57 3.16 -9.66
N ARG A 246 14.74 3.63 -10.13
CA ARG A 246 15.20 3.34 -11.50
C ARG A 246 15.32 1.84 -11.78
N VAL A 247 15.77 1.04 -10.80
CA VAL A 247 15.82 -0.42 -10.94
C VAL A 247 14.42 -1.00 -11.06
N LEU A 248 13.45 -0.51 -10.25
CA LEU A 248 12.06 -0.96 -10.35
C LEU A 248 11.43 -0.61 -11.71
N VAL A 249 11.71 0.56 -12.23
CA VAL A 249 11.22 0.99 -13.56
C VAL A 249 11.82 0.13 -14.68
N GLU A 250 13.10 -0.20 -14.59
CA GLU A 250 13.81 -0.98 -15.60
C GLU A 250 13.29 -2.44 -15.69
N TYR A 251 13.02 -3.08 -14.54
CA TYR A 251 12.68 -4.51 -14.47
C TYR A 251 11.20 -4.79 -14.18
N GLY A 252 10.38 -3.75 -13.96
CA GLY A 252 8.96 -3.87 -13.61
C GLY A 252 8.73 -3.95 -12.09
N GLY A 253 7.94 -2.99 -11.57
CA GLY A 253 7.84 -2.70 -10.14
C GLY A 253 7.56 -3.90 -9.23
N VAL A 254 6.55 -4.74 -9.54
CA VAL A 254 6.20 -5.89 -8.71
C VAL A 254 7.25 -7.00 -8.81
N ALA A 255 7.70 -7.34 -10.04
CA ALA A 255 8.67 -8.40 -10.25
C ALA A 255 10.04 -8.05 -9.65
N ALA A 256 10.51 -6.81 -9.88
CA ALA A 256 11.75 -6.33 -9.29
C ALA A 256 11.66 -6.19 -7.77
N GLY A 257 10.51 -5.74 -7.24
CA GLY A 257 10.28 -5.66 -5.80
C GLY A 257 10.35 -7.01 -5.11
N LYS A 258 9.76 -8.07 -5.71
CA LYS A 258 9.91 -9.45 -5.21
C LYS A 258 11.36 -9.92 -5.24
N ALA A 259 12.11 -9.64 -6.32
CA ALA A 259 13.53 -9.95 -6.39
C ALA A 259 14.35 -9.18 -5.34
N ALA A 260 13.99 -7.94 -5.05
CA ALA A 260 14.65 -7.11 -4.03
C ALA A 260 14.52 -7.70 -2.61
N MET A 261 13.47 -8.47 -2.31
CA MET A 261 13.33 -9.14 -1.01
C MET A 261 14.51 -10.08 -0.70
N GLN A 262 15.23 -10.56 -1.72
CA GLN A 262 16.46 -11.36 -1.56
C GLN A 262 17.60 -10.58 -0.88
N LEU A 263 17.56 -9.25 -0.86
CA LEU A 263 18.49 -8.43 -0.08
C LEU A 263 18.41 -8.75 1.42
N HIS A 264 17.27 -9.23 1.88
CA HIS A 264 16.99 -9.65 3.26
C HIS A 264 16.87 -11.17 3.41
N GLY A 265 17.31 -11.95 2.41
CA GLY A 265 17.25 -13.41 2.44
C GLY A 265 15.85 -13.99 2.27
N ILE A 266 14.89 -13.20 1.80
CA ILE A 266 13.49 -13.62 1.61
C ILE A 266 13.23 -13.89 0.13
N ASP A 267 12.79 -15.10 -0.22
CA ASP A 267 12.33 -15.44 -1.56
C ASP A 267 10.81 -15.28 -1.68
N ALA A 268 10.37 -14.18 -2.27
CA ALA A 268 8.95 -13.90 -2.51
C ALA A 268 8.38 -14.60 -3.76
N GLY A 269 9.19 -15.38 -4.46
CA GLY A 269 8.80 -16.08 -5.69
C GLY A 269 8.59 -15.16 -6.89
N ASP A 270 7.95 -15.70 -7.92
CA ASP A 270 7.60 -14.95 -9.13
C ASP A 270 6.22 -14.32 -9.01
N PRO A 271 5.95 -13.21 -9.72
CA PRO A 271 4.60 -12.66 -9.80
C PRO A 271 3.70 -13.55 -10.68
N ARG A 272 2.39 -13.43 -10.51
CA ARG A 272 1.40 -14.07 -11.36
C ARG A 272 1.18 -13.31 -12.67
N LEU A 273 0.83 -14.02 -13.73
CA LEU A 273 0.39 -13.40 -14.98
C LEU A 273 -0.79 -12.42 -14.71
N PRO A 274 -0.86 -11.30 -15.45
CA PRO A 274 -0.07 -10.96 -16.63
C PRO A 274 1.30 -10.31 -16.33
N ILE A 275 1.71 -10.21 -15.07
CA ILE A 275 3.02 -9.64 -14.72
C ILE A 275 4.11 -10.63 -15.13
N ARG A 276 5.05 -10.16 -15.94
CA ARG A 276 6.14 -10.99 -16.43
C ARG A 276 7.12 -11.32 -15.30
N ALA A 277 7.41 -12.60 -15.11
CA ALA A 277 8.47 -13.05 -14.23
C ALA A 277 9.87 -12.67 -14.79
N LEU A 278 10.79 -12.39 -13.88
CA LEU A 278 12.19 -12.13 -14.22
C LEU A 278 12.96 -13.45 -14.40
N THR A 279 13.90 -13.48 -15.34
CA THR A 279 14.87 -14.59 -15.44
C THR A 279 15.79 -14.58 -14.21
N ALA A 280 16.47 -15.70 -13.95
CA ALA A 280 17.44 -15.80 -12.86
C ALA A 280 18.53 -14.72 -12.96
N GLN A 281 19.01 -14.44 -14.19
CA GLN A 281 19.99 -13.38 -14.42
C GLN A 281 19.41 -12.00 -14.06
N GLN A 282 18.20 -11.69 -14.52
CA GLN A 282 17.56 -10.41 -14.21
C GLN A 282 17.31 -10.23 -12.70
N LYS A 283 16.94 -11.29 -11.97
CA LYS A 283 16.83 -11.25 -10.50
C LYS A 283 18.17 -10.91 -9.84
N ALA A 284 19.25 -11.55 -10.30
CA ALA A 284 20.60 -11.26 -9.82
C ALA A 284 21.03 -9.82 -10.14
N ASP A 285 20.71 -9.32 -11.33
CA ASP A 285 21.00 -7.94 -11.73
C ASP A 285 20.22 -6.93 -10.86
N VAL A 286 18.94 -7.19 -10.57
CA VAL A 286 18.15 -6.35 -9.64
C VAL A 286 18.83 -6.27 -8.28
N VAL A 287 19.20 -7.41 -7.70
CA VAL A 287 19.87 -7.46 -6.37
C VAL A 287 21.19 -6.71 -6.39
N ALA A 288 22.00 -6.88 -7.44
CA ALA A 288 23.29 -6.19 -7.58
C ALA A 288 23.11 -4.67 -7.69
N LYS A 289 22.27 -4.20 -8.62
CA LYS A 289 21.97 -2.78 -8.80
C LYS A 289 21.38 -2.12 -7.56
N MET A 290 20.55 -2.84 -6.80
CA MET A 290 19.99 -2.32 -5.56
C MET A 290 21.03 -2.23 -4.44
N ARG A 291 22.02 -3.14 -4.39
CA ARG A 291 23.17 -3.01 -3.47
C ARG A 291 24.03 -1.80 -3.83
N ASP A 292 24.25 -1.55 -5.11
CA ASP A 292 25.00 -0.39 -5.59
C ASP A 292 24.30 0.94 -5.26
N ALA A 293 23.00 0.95 -5.07
CA ALA A 293 22.27 2.13 -4.59
C ALA A 293 22.56 2.47 -3.11
N ASP A 294 23.27 1.60 -2.39
CA ASP A 294 23.81 1.78 -1.04
C ASP A 294 22.81 2.29 0.01
N PHE A 295 21.60 1.75 -0.05
CA PHE A 295 20.54 2.13 0.90
C PHE A 295 20.42 1.18 2.11
N LEU A 296 21.19 0.09 2.13
CA LEU A 296 21.21 -0.85 3.25
C LEU A 296 22.21 -0.45 4.34
N ASN A 297 23.24 0.30 3.99
CA ASN A 297 24.31 0.75 4.89
C ASN A 297 24.08 2.23 5.28
N LEU A 298 23.11 2.48 6.14
CA LEU A 298 22.66 3.81 6.53
C LEU A 298 23.08 4.19 7.95
#